data_a2ec496c36249fee5a4a1a51cef40ffd
#
_entry.id   a2ec496c36249fee5a4a1a51cef40ffd
#
_cell.length_a   1.000
_cell.length_b   1.000
_cell.length_c   1.000
_cell.angle_alpha   90.00
_cell.angle_beta   90.00
_cell.angle_gamma   90.00
#
_symmetry.space_group_name_H-M   'P 1'
#
loop_
_entity.id
_entity.type
_entity.pdbx_description
1 polymer ?
#
loop_
_entity_poly.entity_id
_entity_poly.type
_entity_poly.pdbx_seq_one_letter_code
_entity_poly.pdbx_strand_id
1 'polypeptide(L)'
;MRDFIRILKRFVPPYKKYMVLNIVFNVLSAILNLFSFALIIPILQILFKMDEGNYTFMDWNFNAGSWESWKALPELIKNNFFWYVSDLIEVHGGSFALIMLGIFLIVATFLKVATMYLAFYTMIPIRTGVVRDIRNQINKKITQLPLSFFSEERKGDVIARVSGDVNEIETSIMSSLDMLFKNPILIVIYLVGMIAISWQLTVFVLILLPLAGYVMGQVGKKLKRKSLEGQQQWGFLMSQIEETLGGLRIIKAFNAEKKIQDRFERSNDTFRRLTNRIYRRQQMAHPMSEFLGTVTIAIVLWYGGTLILSANSPIDAPTFIYYLVIFYSIINPAKDLSKSVYAIQKGLASMERVDKILKAATDIHDPEHPKKIALKEKISYKDVWFKYQEAWVLKGINLDIRKGTTVALVGQSGSGKSTLVDLLPRFYDVNKGNIRIDDTDIREATLFDLRGLMGNVNQEAILFNDTFFNNIAFGVEGATMEQVEEAARIANAHDFIIASEKGYDTNIGDRGGKLSGGQRQRISIARAILKNPPILILDEATSALDTESERLVQEALENLMKNRTTVVIAHRLSTIRNADEICVMHEGEIVERGKHEELLALDGYYKRLCDMQSF
;
A
#
# COMPACT_ATOMS: atom_id res chain seq x y z
N MET A 1 10.03 9.94 -17.62
CA MET A 1 11.37 9.69 -17.03
C MET A 1 11.66 10.53 -15.79
N ARG A 2 11.36 11.85 -15.75
CA ARG A 2 11.58 12.69 -14.55
C ARG A 2 10.80 12.23 -13.31
N ASP A 3 9.52 11.95 -13.43
CA ASP A 3 8.66 11.55 -12.30
C ASP A 3 9.06 10.19 -11.73
N PHE A 4 9.53 9.32 -12.58
CA PHE A 4 10.08 8.04 -12.25
C PHE A 4 11.38 8.13 -11.42
N ILE A 5 12.34 8.95 -11.85
CA ILE A 5 13.57 9.19 -11.07
C ILE A 5 13.24 9.80 -9.71
N ARG A 6 12.15 10.59 -9.63
CA ARG A 6 11.67 11.16 -8.35
C ARG A 6 11.23 10.07 -7.36
N ILE A 7 10.52 9.03 -7.83
CA ILE A 7 10.12 7.89 -6.97
C ILE A 7 11.35 7.15 -6.45
N LEU A 8 12.32 6.82 -7.33
CA LEU A 8 13.54 6.16 -6.90
C LEU A 8 14.33 7.00 -5.89
N LYS A 9 14.49 8.30 -6.14
CA LYS A 9 15.17 9.22 -5.21
C LYS A 9 14.46 9.34 -3.86
N ARG A 10 13.16 9.10 -3.80
CA ARG A 10 12.37 9.16 -2.57
C ARG A 10 12.52 7.91 -1.71
N PHE A 11 12.51 6.72 -2.30
CA PHE A 11 12.39 5.47 -1.57
C PHE A 11 13.63 4.58 -1.56
N VAL A 12 14.54 4.73 -2.53
CA VAL A 12 15.73 3.86 -2.65
C VAL A 12 16.93 4.31 -1.80
N PRO A 13 17.15 5.59 -1.45
CA PRO A 13 18.35 6.03 -0.74
C PRO A 13 18.68 5.27 0.55
N PRO A 14 17.71 4.85 1.39
CA PRO A 14 18.02 4.04 2.57
C PRO A 14 18.68 2.70 2.24
N TYR A 15 18.48 2.20 1.01
CA TYR A 15 18.92 0.88 0.54
C TYR A 15 20.10 0.93 -0.42
N LYS A 16 20.81 2.06 -0.52
CA LYS A 16 21.92 2.28 -1.47
C LYS A 16 23.01 1.21 -1.43
N LYS A 17 23.33 0.65 -0.25
CA LYS A 17 24.29 -0.45 -0.11
C LYS A 17 23.89 -1.67 -0.95
N TYR A 18 22.66 -2.08 -0.82
CA TYR A 18 22.12 -3.23 -1.57
C TYR A 18 22.05 -2.95 -3.06
N MET A 19 21.77 -1.72 -3.45
CA MET A 19 21.76 -1.30 -4.86
C MET A 19 23.16 -1.40 -5.48
N VAL A 20 24.19 -0.91 -4.80
CA VAL A 20 25.59 -1.01 -5.26
C VAL A 20 26.01 -2.48 -5.38
N LEU A 21 25.74 -3.31 -4.36
CA LEU A 21 26.02 -4.73 -4.40
C LEU A 21 25.29 -5.45 -5.56
N ASN A 22 24.03 -5.09 -5.80
CA ASN A 22 23.26 -5.61 -6.93
C ASN A 22 23.90 -5.29 -8.27
N ILE A 23 24.36 -4.05 -8.46
CA ILE A 23 25.07 -3.62 -9.68
C ILE A 23 26.36 -4.45 -9.85
N VAL A 24 27.18 -4.56 -8.80
CA VAL A 24 28.44 -5.33 -8.83
C VAL A 24 28.18 -6.79 -9.21
N PHE A 25 27.21 -7.45 -8.55
CA PHE A 25 26.88 -8.84 -8.84
C PHE A 25 26.29 -9.03 -10.25
N ASN A 26 25.51 -8.09 -10.77
CA ASN A 26 25.02 -8.14 -12.15
C ASN A 26 26.16 -8.00 -13.18
N VAL A 27 27.11 -7.09 -12.93
CA VAL A 27 28.30 -6.94 -13.78
C VAL A 27 29.14 -8.23 -13.75
N LEU A 28 29.43 -8.75 -12.57
CA LEU A 28 30.21 -9.96 -12.42
C LEU A 28 29.51 -11.17 -13.07
N SER A 29 28.20 -11.33 -12.87
CA SER A 29 27.40 -12.38 -13.50
C SER A 29 27.41 -12.26 -15.03
N ALA A 30 27.36 -11.06 -15.59
CA ALA A 30 27.42 -10.84 -17.04
C ALA A 30 28.78 -11.21 -17.63
N ILE A 31 29.86 -10.83 -16.96
CA ILE A 31 31.24 -11.18 -17.37
C ILE A 31 31.45 -12.70 -17.30
N LEU A 32 31.05 -13.34 -16.20
CA LEU A 32 31.12 -14.78 -16.07
C LEU A 32 30.27 -15.51 -17.10
N ASN A 33 29.16 -14.94 -17.52
CA ASN A 33 28.33 -15.49 -18.60
C ASN A 33 29.04 -15.48 -19.94
N LEU A 34 29.66 -14.34 -20.31
CA LEU A 34 30.48 -14.25 -21.53
C LEU A 34 31.63 -15.26 -21.50
N PHE A 35 32.32 -15.35 -20.36
CA PHE A 35 33.44 -16.28 -20.18
C PHE A 35 33.00 -17.74 -20.27
N SER A 36 31.87 -18.11 -19.62
CA SER A 36 31.30 -19.46 -19.73
C SER A 36 30.95 -19.84 -21.17
N PHE A 37 30.42 -18.88 -21.96
CA PHE A 37 30.14 -19.12 -23.37
C PHE A 37 31.42 -19.20 -24.24
N ALA A 38 32.48 -18.44 -23.90
CA ALA A 38 33.75 -18.48 -24.60
C ALA A 38 34.42 -19.87 -24.60
N LEU A 39 34.13 -20.67 -23.57
CA LEU A 39 34.62 -22.06 -23.48
C LEU A 39 34.07 -22.98 -24.58
N ILE A 40 33.02 -22.57 -25.28
CA ILE A 40 32.49 -23.28 -26.44
C ILE A 40 33.53 -23.32 -27.55
N ILE A 41 34.37 -22.28 -27.72
CA ILE A 41 35.37 -22.18 -28.79
C ILE A 41 36.37 -23.35 -28.74
N PRO A 42 37.16 -23.56 -27.66
CA PRO A 42 38.12 -24.65 -27.59
C PRO A 42 37.45 -26.02 -27.62
N ILE A 43 36.26 -26.17 -27.04
CA ILE A 43 35.49 -27.43 -27.09
C ILE A 43 35.19 -27.81 -28.55
N LEU A 44 34.69 -26.83 -29.34
CA LEU A 44 34.40 -27.08 -30.77
C LEU A 44 35.65 -27.32 -31.60
N GLN A 45 36.76 -26.61 -31.33
CA GLN A 45 38.03 -26.82 -31.99
C GLN A 45 38.52 -28.24 -31.79
N ILE A 46 38.48 -28.78 -30.57
CA ILE A 46 38.86 -30.16 -30.27
C ILE A 46 37.92 -31.17 -30.97
N LEU A 47 36.60 -30.98 -30.86
CA LEU A 47 35.61 -31.89 -31.46
C LEU A 47 35.70 -31.99 -32.98
N PHE A 48 35.93 -30.86 -33.66
CA PHE A 48 36.01 -30.81 -35.12
C PHE A 48 37.42 -30.96 -35.66
N LYS A 49 38.41 -31.23 -34.77
CA LYS A 49 39.83 -31.36 -35.17
C LYS A 49 40.31 -30.20 -36.08
N MET A 50 39.93 -29.00 -35.68
CA MET A 50 40.33 -27.80 -36.41
C MET A 50 41.79 -27.49 -36.06
N ASP A 51 42.55 -26.91 -37.05
CA ASP A 51 43.93 -26.52 -36.83
C ASP A 51 44.02 -25.55 -35.63
N GLU A 52 44.86 -25.96 -34.67
CA GLU A 52 45.15 -25.16 -33.48
C GLU A 52 46.17 -24.09 -33.90
N GLY A 53 45.80 -22.82 -33.78
CA GLY A 53 46.76 -21.74 -34.02
C GLY A 53 47.99 -21.89 -33.13
N ASN A 54 49.17 -21.51 -33.60
CA ASN A 54 50.40 -21.53 -32.81
C ASN A 54 50.32 -20.50 -31.68
N TYR A 55 49.81 -20.91 -30.52
CA TYR A 55 49.77 -20.06 -29.34
C TYR A 55 51.09 -20.22 -28.58
N THR A 56 51.69 -19.08 -28.17
CA THR A 56 52.91 -19.06 -27.35
C THR A 56 52.57 -18.47 -25.98
N PHE A 57 53.15 -19.00 -24.91
CA PHE A 57 52.95 -18.44 -23.59
C PHE A 57 53.46 -17.01 -23.52
N MET A 58 52.63 -16.08 -23.05
CA MET A 58 53.00 -14.71 -22.84
C MET A 58 53.12 -14.43 -21.34
N ASP A 59 54.23 -13.82 -20.91
CA ASP A 59 54.48 -13.49 -19.52
C ASP A 59 53.44 -12.49 -18.96
N TRP A 60 53.05 -12.74 -17.73
CA TRP A 60 52.06 -11.88 -17.03
C TRP A 60 52.66 -10.55 -16.56
N ASN A 61 52.98 -9.65 -17.51
CA ASN A 61 53.47 -8.30 -17.24
C ASN A 61 52.32 -7.28 -17.18
N PHE A 62 51.41 -7.47 -16.19
CA PHE A 62 50.29 -6.58 -16.04
C PHE A 62 50.58 -5.47 -15.04
N ASN A 63 50.50 -4.21 -15.51
CA ASN A 63 50.62 -3.02 -14.67
C ASN A 63 49.25 -2.31 -14.60
N ALA A 64 48.59 -2.34 -13.45
CA ALA A 64 47.27 -1.73 -13.23
C ALA A 64 47.22 -0.21 -13.47
N GLY A 65 48.38 0.48 -13.42
CA GLY A 65 48.48 1.92 -13.70
C GLY A 65 48.63 2.29 -15.17
N SER A 66 48.84 1.30 -16.07
CA SER A 66 49.05 1.55 -17.52
C SER A 66 47.81 1.21 -18.33
N TRP A 67 47.32 2.17 -19.12
CA TRP A 67 46.22 1.96 -20.06
C TRP A 67 46.57 0.92 -21.16
N GLU A 68 47.84 0.81 -21.53
CA GLU A 68 48.31 -0.18 -22.50
C GLU A 68 48.19 -1.60 -21.94
N SER A 69 48.48 -1.81 -20.65
CA SER A 69 48.29 -3.09 -19.99
C SER A 69 46.83 -3.54 -19.95
N TRP A 70 45.90 -2.60 -19.73
CA TRP A 70 44.46 -2.91 -19.80
C TRP A 70 44.00 -3.25 -21.22
N LYS A 71 44.58 -2.64 -22.28
CA LYS A 71 44.29 -3.00 -23.65
C LYS A 71 44.82 -4.37 -24.04
N ALA A 72 46.01 -4.73 -23.57
CA ALA A 72 46.64 -6.01 -23.84
C ALA A 72 46.05 -7.18 -23.05
N LEU A 73 45.39 -6.90 -21.91
CA LEU A 73 44.89 -7.90 -20.98
C LEU A 73 43.95 -8.96 -21.62
N PRO A 74 42.95 -8.60 -22.45
CA PRO A 74 42.08 -9.59 -23.09
C PRO A 74 42.84 -10.53 -24.03
N GLU A 75 43.82 -10.00 -24.76
CA GLU A 75 44.63 -10.77 -25.68
C GLU A 75 45.60 -11.72 -24.93
N LEU A 76 46.21 -11.22 -23.88
CA LEU A 76 47.08 -11.98 -22.98
C LEU A 76 46.30 -13.13 -22.31
N ILE A 77 45.10 -12.88 -21.77
CA ILE A 77 44.26 -13.92 -21.20
C ILE A 77 43.85 -14.94 -22.26
N LYS A 78 43.41 -14.48 -23.43
CA LYS A 78 42.99 -15.34 -24.54
C LYS A 78 44.15 -16.25 -24.96
N ASN A 79 45.32 -15.66 -25.27
CA ASN A 79 46.46 -16.40 -25.78
C ASN A 79 46.99 -17.41 -24.76
N ASN A 80 47.16 -17.05 -23.50
CA ASN A 80 47.63 -17.96 -22.47
C ASN A 80 46.60 -19.08 -22.16
N PHE A 81 45.30 -18.78 -22.24
CA PHE A 81 44.27 -19.81 -22.09
C PHE A 81 44.31 -20.83 -23.23
N PHE A 82 44.42 -20.39 -24.49
CA PHE A 82 44.51 -21.31 -25.63
C PHE A 82 45.83 -22.07 -25.63
N TRP A 83 46.94 -21.42 -25.27
CA TRP A 83 48.22 -22.10 -25.08
C TRP A 83 48.11 -23.26 -24.06
N TYR A 84 47.49 -22.99 -22.90
CA TYR A 84 47.30 -24.03 -21.89
C TYR A 84 46.38 -25.15 -22.36
N VAL A 85 45.35 -24.86 -23.14
CA VAL A 85 44.49 -25.88 -23.75
C VAL A 85 45.26 -26.72 -24.77
N SER A 86 46.07 -26.10 -25.63
CA SER A 86 46.90 -26.82 -26.60
C SER A 86 47.95 -27.71 -25.95
N ASP A 87 48.63 -27.20 -24.92
CA ASP A 87 49.59 -27.99 -24.11
C ASP A 87 48.90 -29.20 -23.44
N LEU A 88 47.69 -29.00 -22.91
CA LEU A 88 46.90 -30.08 -22.29
C LEU A 88 46.49 -31.16 -23.30
N ILE A 89 46.22 -30.79 -24.54
CA ILE A 89 45.88 -31.71 -25.63
C ILE A 89 47.14 -32.51 -26.06
N GLU A 90 48.27 -31.82 -26.19
CA GLU A 90 49.54 -32.43 -26.63
C GLU A 90 50.05 -33.45 -25.60
N VAL A 91 49.98 -33.11 -24.30
CA VAL A 91 50.51 -33.93 -23.23
C VAL A 91 49.56 -35.10 -22.82
N HIS A 92 48.23 -34.83 -22.75
CA HIS A 92 47.28 -35.81 -22.18
C HIS A 92 46.22 -36.30 -23.17
N GLY A 93 46.18 -35.73 -24.37
CA GLY A 93 45.20 -36.06 -25.41
C GLY A 93 43.89 -35.30 -25.31
N GLY A 94 43.18 -35.20 -26.46
CA GLY A 94 41.95 -34.40 -26.59
C GLY A 94 40.79 -34.83 -25.63
N SER A 95 40.65 -36.13 -25.33
CA SER A 95 39.60 -36.60 -24.41
C SER A 95 39.79 -36.07 -22.99
N PHE A 96 41.01 -36.02 -22.51
CA PHE A 96 41.32 -35.46 -21.19
C PHE A 96 41.11 -33.96 -21.14
N ALA A 97 41.54 -33.25 -22.19
CA ALA A 97 41.30 -31.82 -22.32
C ALA A 97 39.79 -31.48 -22.31
N LEU A 98 38.92 -32.27 -22.98
CA LEU A 98 37.48 -32.12 -22.94
C LEU A 98 36.90 -32.31 -21.53
N ILE A 99 37.39 -33.26 -20.75
CA ILE A 99 36.97 -33.47 -19.35
C ILE A 99 37.36 -32.24 -18.51
N MET A 100 38.58 -31.76 -18.63
CA MET A 100 39.05 -30.55 -17.91
C MET A 100 38.27 -29.30 -18.28
N LEU A 101 38.00 -29.05 -19.56
CA LEU A 101 37.14 -27.96 -20.03
C LEU A 101 35.70 -28.11 -19.54
N GLY A 102 35.19 -29.36 -19.47
CA GLY A 102 33.87 -29.64 -18.89
C GLY A 102 33.80 -29.31 -17.40
N ILE A 103 34.80 -29.70 -16.60
CA ILE A 103 34.88 -29.33 -15.18
C ILE A 103 34.96 -27.80 -15.04
N PHE A 104 35.78 -27.15 -15.83
CA PHE A 104 35.94 -25.71 -15.81
C PHE A 104 34.62 -24.96 -16.19
N LEU A 105 33.90 -25.49 -17.17
CA LEU A 105 32.56 -24.97 -17.54
C LEU A 105 31.57 -25.12 -16.38
N ILE A 106 31.58 -26.24 -15.66
CA ILE A 106 30.73 -26.45 -14.47
C ILE A 106 31.06 -25.42 -13.39
N VAL A 107 32.34 -25.22 -13.08
CA VAL A 107 32.78 -24.24 -12.08
C VAL A 107 32.42 -22.79 -12.50
N ALA A 108 32.70 -22.44 -13.74
CA ALA A 108 32.35 -21.11 -14.28
C ALA A 108 30.84 -20.86 -14.23
N THR A 109 30.03 -21.86 -14.60
CA THR A 109 28.58 -21.79 -14.54
C THR A 109 28.08 -21.71 -13.10
N PHE A 110 28.68 -22.46 -12.18
CA PHE A 110 28.35 -22.35 -10.75
C PHE A 110 28.60 -20.94 -10.21
N LEU A 111 29.76 -20.36 -10.49
CA LEU A 111 30.12 -18.99 -10.07
C LEU A 111 29.16 -17.97 -10.67
N LYS A 112 28.84 -18.10 -11.96
CA LYS A 112 27.84 -17.26 -12.65
C LYS A 112 26.47 -17.33 -11.96
N VAL A 113 25.97 -18.55 -11.68
CA VAL A 113 24.67 -18.76 -11.04
C VAL A 113 24.67 -18.25 -9.59
N ALA A 114 25.77 -18.47 -8.86
CA ALA A 114 25.95 -17.95 -7.52
C ALA A 114 25.92 -16.40 -7.49
N THR A 115 26.64 -15.75 -8.38
CA THR A 115 26.63 -14.27 -8.49
C THR A 115 25.26 -13.74 -8.93
N MET A 116 24.57 -14.43 -9.84
CA MET A 116 23.21 -14.08 -10.23
C MET A 116 22.23 -14.23 -9.06
N TYR A 117 22.35 -15.30 -8.26
CA TYR A 117 21.56 -15.46 -7.03
C TYR A 117 21.83 -14.35 -6.03
N LEU A 118 23.10 -13.98 -5.80
CA LEU A 118 23.48 -12.87 -4.92
C LEU A 118 22.91 -11.53 -5.42
N ALA A 119 22.84 -11.32 -6.74
CA ALA A 119 22.17 -10.14 -7.31
C ALA A 119 20.67 -10.13 -6.97
N PHE A 120 19.97 -11.25 -7.09
CA PHE A 120 18.57 -11.38 -6.66
C PHE A 120 18.40 -11.20 -5.16
N TYR A 121 19.27 -11.83 -4.37
CA TYR A 121 19.24 -11.73 -2.90
C TYR A 121 19.39 -10.28 -2.42
N THR A 122 20.30 -9.51 -3.01
CA THR A 122 20.49 -8.08 -2.67
C THR A 122 19.30 -7.19 -3.07
N MET A 123 18.44 -7.65 -3.99
CA MET A 123 17.23 -6.93 -4.38
C MET A 123 16.10 -7.07 -3.34
N ILE A 124 16.07 -8.18 -2.58
CA ILE A 124 15.00 -8.48 -1.62
C ILE A 124 14.85 -7.39 -0.54
N PRO A 125 15.92 -6.93 0.15
CA PRO A 125 15.80 -5.87 1.15
C PRO A 125 15.31 -4.54 0.58
N ILE A 126 15.63 -4.23 -0.68
CA ILE A 126 15.12 -3.02 -1.35
C ILE A 126 13.61 -3.17 -1.55
N ARG A 127 13.18 -4.31 -2.07
CA ARG A 127 11.78 -4.62 -2.36
C ARG A 127 10.90 -4.54 -1.10
N THR A 128 11.23 -5.31 -0.09
CA THR A 128 10.44 -5.42 1.15
C THR A 128 10.52 -4.16 1.99
N GLY A 129 11.69 -3.51 2.02
CA GLY A 129 11.90 -2.29 2.78
C GLY A 129 11.11 -1.10 2.23
N VAL A 130 11.11 -0.91 0.92
CA VAL A 130 10.32 0.16 0.28
C VAL A 130 8.83 -0.02 0.54
N VAL A 131 8.31 -1.25 0.43
CA VAL A 131 6.89 -1.55 0.74
C VAL A 131 6.55 -1.22 2.19
N ARG A 132 7.40 -1.64 3.13
CA ARG A 132 7.25 -1.30 4.55
C ARG A 132 7.21 0.21 4.76
N ASP A 133 8.16 0.93 4.18
CA ASP A 133 8.29 2.38 4.39
C ASP A 133 7.09 3.15 3.83
N ILE A 134 6.58 2.75 2.65
CA ILE A 134 5.37 3.34 2.07
C ILE A 134 4.15 3.06 2.97
N ARG A 135 3.95 1.81 3.41
CA ARG A 135 2.83 1.44 4.28
C ARG A 135 2.88 2.18 5.61
N ASN A 136 4.05 2.31 6.22
CA ASN A 136 4.23 3.07 7.45
C ASN A 136 3.92 4.55 7.26
N GLN A 137 4.36 5.17 6.13
CA GLN A 137 4.04 6.57 5.81
C GLN A 137 2.53 6.77 5.62
N ILE A 138 1.86 5.84 4.91
CA ILE A 138 0.41 5.91 4.71
C ILE A 138 -0.31 5.77 6.07
N ASN A 139 0.04 4.78 6.89
CA ASN A 139 -0.59 4.57 8.19
C ASN A 139 -0.41 5.77 9.12
N LYS A 140 0.81 6.32 9.19
CA LYS A 140 1.08 7.55 9.95
C LYS A 140 0.22 8.72 9.45
N LYS A 141 0.09 8.88 8.13
CA LYS A 141 -0.72 9.96 7.56
C LYS A 141 -2.20 9.76 7.83
N ILE A 142 -2.72 8.53 7.72
CA ILE A 142 -4.12 8.19 8.03
C ILE A 142 -4.50 8.62 9.45
N THR A 143 -3.63 8.36 10.43
CA THR A 143 -3.89 8.73 11.84
C THR A 143 -3.83 10.24 12.09
N GLN A 144 -3.22 11.01 11.19
CA GLN A 144 -3.11 12.47 11.29
C GLN A 144 -4.18 13.22 10.50
N LEU A 145 -4.86 12.56 9.56
CA LEU A 145 -5.88 13.20 8.74
C LEU A 145 -7.17 13.47 9.54
N PRO A 146 -7.85 14.60 9.29
CA PRO A 146 -9.11 14.91 9.96
C PRO A 146 -10.22 13.95 9.51
N LEU A 147 -11.26 13.82 10.34
CA LEU A 147 -12.41 12.96 10.04
C LEU A 147 -13.13 13.36 8.74
N SER A 148 -13.11 14.64 8.37
CA SER A 148 -13.67 15.16 7.12
C SER A 148 -13.09 14.49 5.87
N PHE A 149 -11.88 13.97 5.94
CA PHE A 149 -11.25 13.24 4.83
C PHE A 149 -11.88 11.86 4.60
N PHE A 150 -12.42 11.23 5.64
CA PHE A 150 -12.92 9.86 5.59
C PHE A 150 -14.45 9.83 5.44
N SER A 151 -14.98 9.99 4.24
CA SER A 151 -16.33 9.56 3.91
C SER A 151 -16.38 8.03 3.77
N GLU A 152 -17.58 7.42 3.79
CA GLU A 152 -17.69 5.97 3.61
C GLU A 152 -17.12 5.49 2.26
N GLU A 153 -17.29 6.26 1.20
CA GLU A 153 -16.71 5.99 -0.11
C GLU A 153 -15.18 6.01 -0.08
N ARG A 154 -14.56 6.87 0.73
CA ARG A 154 -13.10 7.00 0.82
C ARG A 154 -12.44 5.93 1.66
N LYS A 155 -13.12 5.32 2.64
CA LYS A 155 -12.53 4.24 3.46
C LYS A 155 -12.11 3.04 2.62
N GLY A 156 -13.00 2.55 1.77
CA GLY A 156 -12.70 1.45 0.84
C GLY A 156 -11.58 1.79 -0.15
N ASP A 157 -11.55 3.03 -0.65
CA ASP A 157 -10.51 3.53 -1.54
C ASP A 157 -9.13 3.58 -0.85
N VAL A 158 -9.07 4.00 0.41
CA VAL A 158 -7.83 3.98 1.22
C VAL A 158 -7.31 2.55 1.39
N ILE A 159 -8.18 1.59 1.72
CA ILE A 159 -7.81 0.17 1.86
C ILE A 159 -7.28 -0.39 0.54
N ALA A 160 -7.96 -0.10 -0.58
CA ALA A 160 -7.54 -0.53 -1.90
C ALA A 160 -6.16 0.03 -2.29
N ARG A 161 -5.85 1.27 -1.90
CA ARG A 161 -4.54 1.91 -2.15
C ARG A 161 -3.43 1.28 -1.30
N VAL A 162 -3.68 1.01 -0.01
CA VAL A 162 -2.68 0.38 0.87
C VAL A 162 -2.35 -1.05 0.45
N SER A 163 -3.33 -1.80 -0.08
CA SER A 163 -3.15 -3.18 -0.52
C SER A 163 -2.71 -3.29 -1.98
N GLY A 164 -3.46 -2.71 -2.91
CA GLY A 164 -3.24 -2.87 -4.35
C GLY A 164 -2.20 -1.92 -4.92
N ASP A 165 -2.36 -0.60 -4.70
CA ASP A 165 -1.47 0.39 -5.30
C ASP A 165 -0.02 0.29 -4.79
N VAL A 166 0.18 -0.06 -3.52
CA VAL A 166 1.53 -0.27 -2.98
C VAL A 166 2.24 -1.43 -3.68
N ASN A 167 1.55 -2.52 -4.00
CA ASN A 167 2.13 -3.65 -4.74
C ASN A 167 2.48 -3.26 -6.19
N GLU A 168 1.68 -2.41 -6.82
CA GLU A 168 1.99 -1.88 -8.16
C GLU A 168 3.20 -0.95 -8.13
N ILE A 169 3.33 -0.12 -7.09
CA ILE A 169 4.51 0.73 -6.88
C ILE A 169 5.75 -0.14 -6.66
N GLU A 170 5.66 -1.19 -5.86
CA GLU A 170 6.73 -2.18 -5.65
C GLU A 170 7.22 -2.75 -6.99
N THR A 171 6.29 -3.31 -7.77
CA THR A 171 6.60 -3.87 -9.09
C THR A 171 7.23 -2.84 -10.02
N SER A 172 6.75 -1.61 -9.98
CA SER A 172 7.29 -0.49 -10.76
C SER A 172 8.72 -0.15 -10.35
N ILE A 173 9.01 -0.07 -9.06
CA ILE A 173 10.36 0.24 -8.56
C ILE A 173 11.34 -0.87 -8.96
N MET A 174 10.94 -2.15 -8.81
CA MET A 174 11.80 -3.27 -9.22
C MET A 174 12.07 -3.26 -10.73
N SER A 175 11.02 -3.14 -11.54
CA SER A 175 11.16 -3.01 -13.00
C SER A 175 12.02 -1.83 -13.41
N SER A 176 12.03 -0.82 -12.60
CA SER A 176 12.80 0.40 -12.77
C SER A 176 14.28 0.21 -12.52
N LEU A 177 14.62 -0.47 -11.45
CA LEU A 177 16.01 -0.82 -11.13
C LEU A 177 16.57 -1.75 -12.21
N ASP A 178 15.78 -2.72 -12.66
CA ASP A 178 16.13 -3.58 -13.77
C ASP A 178 16.36 -2.79 -15.08
N MET A 179 15.50 -1.82 -15.37
CA MET A 179 15.60 -0.98 -16.57
C MET A 179 16.81 -0.04 -16.55
N LEU A 180 17.13 0.54 -15.39
CA LEU A 180 18.21 1.52 -15.29
C LEU A 180 19.59 0.90 -15.10
N PHE A 181 19.66 -0.25 -14.45
CA PHE A 181 20.93 -0.86 -14.06
C PHE A 181 21.14 -2.22 -14.71
N LYS A 182 20.34 -3.22 -14.37
CA LYS A 182 20.57 -4.60 -14.80
C LYS A 182 20.57 -4.76 -16.32
N ASN A 183 19.50 -4.39 -16.99
CA ASN A 183 19.35 -4.63 -18.42
C ASN A 183 20.33 -3.81 -19.28
N PRO A 184 20.58 -2.50 -19.01
CA PRO A 184 21.61 -1.77 -19.74
C PRO A 184 23.02 -2.32 -19.54
N ILE A 185 23.37 -2.73 -18.32
CA ILE A 185 24.67 -3.35 -18.04
C ILE A 185 24.85 -4.61 -18.87
N LEU A 186 23.85 -5.52 -18.86
CA LEU A 186 23.88 -6.75 -19.64
C LEU A 186 24.02 -6.47 -21.15
N ILE A 187 23.20 -5.53 -21.67
CA ILE A 187 23.23 -5.16 -23.08
C ILE A 187 24.59 -4.58 -23.47
N VAL A 188 25.13 -3.67 -22.66
CA VAL A 188 26.44 -3.03 -22.95
C VAL A 188 27.56 -4.08 -22.92
N ILE A 189 27.61 -4.94 -21.92
CA ILE A 189 28.65 -5.99 -21.82
C ILE A 189 28.56 -6.95 -23.00
N TYR A 190 27.36 -7.39 -23.39
CA TYR A 190 27.20 -8.27 -24.55
C TYR A 190 27.50 -7.57 -25.86
N LEU A 191 27.10 -6.29 -26.05
CA LEU A 191 27.46 -5.52 -27.23
C LEU A 191 28.97 -5.31 -27.36
N VAL A 192 29.65 -5.00 -26.26
CA VAL A 192 31.13 -4.89 -26.25
C VAL A 192 31.77 -6.21 -26.65
N GLY A 193 31.29 -7.33 -26.12
CA GLY A 193 31.73 -8.66 -26.51
C GLY A 193 31.50 -8.96 -27.99
N MET A 194 30.35 -8.62 -28.54
CA MET A 194 30.02 -8.78 -29.97
C MET A 194 30.89 -7.89 -30.87
N ILE A 195 31.11 -6.63 -30.49
CA ILE A 195 31.97 -5.69 -31.24
C ILE A 195 33.43 -6.19 -31.27
N ALA A 196 33.91 -6.72 -30.14
CA ALA A 196 35.25 -7.28 -30.02
C ALA A 196 35.46 -8.50 -30.92
N ILE A 197 34.40 -9.28 -31.19
CA ILE A 197 34.45 -10.44 -32.11
C ILE A 197 34.37 -9.94 -33.57
N SER A 198 33.34 -9.15 -33.90
CA SER A 198 33.16 -8.60 -35.25
C SER A 198 32.29 -7.34 -35.22
N TRP A 199 32.89 -6.22 -35.51
CA TRP A 199 32.15 -4.97 -35.60
C TRP A 199 31.18 -4.95 -36.79
N GLN A 200 31.54 -5.62 -37.92
CA GLN A 200 30.75 -5.70 -39.15
C GLN A 200 29.43 -6.44 -38.90
N LEU A 201 29.50 -7.65 -38.29
CA LEU A 201 28.34 -8.41 -37.91
C LEU A 201 27.47 -7.67 -36.87
N THR A 202 28.10 -6.96 -35.95
CA THR A 202 27.37 -6.23 -34.89
C THR A 202 26.58 -5.05 -35.46
N VAL A 203 27.16 -4.29 -36.39
CA VAL A 203 26.43 -3.21 -37.10
C VAL A 203 25.27 -3.78 -37.92
N PHE A 204 25.48 -4.88 -38.63
CA PHE A 204 24.41 -5.56 -39.36
C PHE A 204 23.26 -5.98 -38.47
N VAL A 205 23.55 -6.60 -37.32
CA VAL A 205 22.55 -6.99 -36.30
C VAL A 205 21.82 -5.76 -35.74
N LEU A 206 22.53 -4.68 -35.44
CA LEU A 206 21.93 -3.44 -34.93
C LEU A 206 20.94 -2.79 -35.91
N ILE A 207 21.11 -3.00 -37.21
CA ILE A 207 20.15 -2.57 -38.23
C ILE A 207 18.90 -3.46 -38.25
N LEU A 208 19.04 -4.77 -38.00
CA LEU A 208 17.92 -5.72 -38.01
C LEU A 208 17.04 -5.63 -36.75
N LEU A 209 17.62 -5.36 -35.57
CA LEU A 209 16.89 -5.33 -34.29
C LEU A 209 15.72 -4.33 -34.27
N PRO A 210 15.83 -3.08 -34.76
CA PRO A 210 14.71 -2.15 -34.79
C PRO A 210 13.53 -2.63 -35.64
N LEU A 211 13.77 -3.38 -36.73
CA LEU A 211 12.71 -3.93 -37.57
C LEU A 211 11.87 -4.97 -36.80
N ALA A 212 12.52 -5.90 -36.10
CA ALA A 212 11.86 -6.88 -35.24
C ALA A 212 11.12 -6.18 -34.09
N GLY A 213 11.74 -5.16 -33.49
CA GLY A 213 11.15 -4.34 -32.41
C GLY A 213 9.90 -3.58 -32.85
N TYR A 214 9.87 -3.05 -34.08
CA TYR A 214 8.72 -2.36 -34.65
C TYR A 214 7.50 -3.31 -34.77
N VAL A 215 7.70 -4.50 -35.33
CA VAL A 215 6.64 -5.52 -35.47
C VAL A 215 6.07 -5.89 -34.10
N MET A 216 6.93 -6.16 -33.12
CA MET A 216 6.50 -6.48 -31.76
C MET A 216 5.79 -5.31 -31.07
N GLY A 217 6.22 -4.09 -31.33
CA GLY A 217 5.59 -2.87 -30.79
C GLY A 217 4.14 -2.70 -31.25
N GLN A 218 3.81 -3.06 -32.49
CA GLN A 218 2.43 -3.03 -33.00
C GLN A 218 1.51 -4.04 -32.29
N VAL A 219 2.03 -5.23 -31.98
CA VAL A 219 1.29 -6.24 -31.21
C VAL A 219 1.02 -5.71 -29.80
N GLY A 220 2.02 -5.12 -29.14
CA GLY A 220 1.91 -4.57 -27.79
C GLY A 220 0.88 -3.43 -27.67
N LYS A 221 0.84 -2.49 -28.63
CA LYS A 221 -0.15 -1.38 -28.62
C LYS A 221 -1.61 -1.89 -28.67
N LYS A 222 -1.89 -2.86 -29.53
CA LYS A 222 -3.23 -3.46 -29.64
C LYS A 222 -3.63 -4.24 -28.38
N LEU A 223 -2.67 -4.89 -27.72
CA LEU A 223 -2.90 -5.60 -26.46
C LEU A 223 -3.24 -4.64 -25.33
N LYS A 224 -2.51 -3.52 -25.17
CA LYS A 224 -2.74 -2.50 -24.13
C LYS A 224 -4.18 -1.98 -24.15
N ARG A 225 -4.71 -1.64 -25.32
CA ARG A 225 -6.10 -1.13 -25.45
C ARG A 225 -7.13 -2.13 -24.97
N LYS A 226 -6.99 -3.41 -25.35
CA LYS A 226 -7.92 -4.46 -24.94
C LYS A 226 -7.80 -4.84 -23.46
N SER A 227 -6.62 -4.74 -22.89
CA SER A 227 -6.40 -4.97 -21.46
C SER A 227 -7.11 -3.92 -20.59
N LEU A 228 -7.18 -2.65 -21.03
CA LEU A 228 -7.94 -1.60 -20.34
C LEU A 228 -9.46 -1.90 -20.33
N GLU A 229 -10.02 -2.34 -21.48
CA GLU A 229 -11.42 -2.77 -21.55
C GLU A 229 -11.68 -3.95 -20.57
N GLY A 230 -10.74 -4.89 -20.46
CA GLY A 230 -10.81 -6.00 -19.50
C GLY A 230 -10.80 -5.55 -18.04
N GLN A 231 -9.97 -4.58 -17.67
CA GLN A 231 -9.95 -4.02 -16.31
C GLN A 231 -11.25 -3.32 -15.94
N GLN A 232 -11.84 -2.57 -16.87
CA GLN A 232 -13.15 -1.92 -16.64
C GLN A 232 -14.26 -2.96 -16.40
N GLN A 233 -14.29 -4.02 -17.21
CA GLN A 233 -15.27 -5.09 -17.05
C GLN A 233 -15.08 -5.88 -15.75
N TRP A 234 -13.83 -6.08 -15.31
CA TRP A 234 -13.51 -6.66 -14.00
C TRP A 234 -14.03 -5.79 -12.85
N GLY A 235 -13.80 -4.48 -12.91
CA GLY A 235 -14.33 -3.54 -11.92
C GLY A 235 -15.88 -3.61 -11.84
N PHE A 236 -16.55 -3.72 -12.97
CA PHE A 236 -18.01 -3.90 -13.01
C PHE A 236 -18.47 -5.22 -12.36
N LEU A 237 -17.76 -6.32 -12.58
CA LEU A 237 -18.06 -7.60 -11.92
C LEU A 237 -17.87 -7.51 -10.40
N MET A 238 -16.81 -6.83 -9.94
CA MET A 238 -16.55 -6.64 -8.51
C MET A 238 -17.66 -5.80 -7.85
N SER A 239 -18.13 -4.73 -8.50
CA SER A 239 -19.25 -3.95 -7.98
C SER A 239 -20.55 -4.75 -7.89
N GLN A 240 -20.80 -5.70 -8.81
CA GLN A 240 -21.96 -6.60 -8.71
C GLN A 240 -21.85 -7.56 -7.51
N ILE A 241 -20.64 -8.06 -7.20
CA ILE A 241 -20.42 -8.90 -6.01
C ILE A 241 -20.63 -8.09 -4.74
N GLU A 242 -20.11 -6.86 -4.68
CA GLU A 242 -20.29 -5.96 -3.54
C GLU A 242 -21.76 -5.62 -3.32
N GLU A 243 -22.50 -5.28 -4.39
CA GLU A 243 -23.96 -5.08 -4.36
C GLU A 243 -24.69 -6.32 -3.83
N THR A 244 -24.29 -7.51 -4.30
CA THR A 244 -24.89 -8.79 -3.88
C THR A 244 -24.64 -9.07 -2.40
N LEU A 245 -23.40 -8.88 -1.92
CA LEU A 245 -23.04 -9.10 -0.52
C LEU A 245 -23.74 -8.11 0.41
N GLY A 246 -23.79 -6.83 0.03
CA GLY A 246 -24.50 -5.79 0.78
C GLY A 246 -26.02 -6.00 0.80
N GLY A 247 -26.58 -6.50 -0.29
CA GLY A 247 -28.01 -6.76 -0.43
C GLY A 247 -28.46 -8.18 -0.10
N LEU A 248 -27.58 -9.05 0.43
CA LEU A 248 -27.88 -10.50 0.56
C LEU A 248 -29.15 -10.79 1.35
N ARG A 249 -29.42 -10.04 2.42
CA ARG A 249 -30.64 -10.17 3.23
C ARG A 249 -31.90 -9.88 2.40
N ILE A 250 -31.86 -8.88 1.57
CA ILE A 250 -32.98 -8.51 0.67
C ILE A 250 -33.16 -9.55 -0.42
N ILE A 251 -32.06 -10.01 -1.03
CA ILE A 251 -32.09 -11.07 -2.06
C ILE A 251 -32.76 -12.32 -1.50
N LYS A 252 -32.40 -12.73 -0.27
CA LYS A 252 -33.01 -13.87 0.41
C LYS A 252 -34.49 -13.66 0.76
N ALA A 253 -34.82 -12.48 1.30
CA ALA A 253 -36.18 -12.15 1.70
C ALA A 253 -37.18 -12.14 0.50
N PHE A 254 -36.70 -11.78 -0.70
CA PHE A 254 -37.52 -11.72 -1.92
C PHE A 254 -37.33 -12.90 -2.87
N ASN A 255 -36.60 -13.95 -2.47
CA ASN A 255 -36.28 -15.13 -3.31
C ASN A 255 -35.71 -14.73 -4.68
N ALA A 256 -34.83 -13.71 -4.70
CA ALA A 256 -34.30 -13.11 -5.93
C ALA A 256 -32.97 -13.71 -6.37
N GLU A 257 -32.54 -14.84 -5.79
CA GLU A 257 -31.22 -15.45 -6.04
C GLU A 257 -30.99 -15.73 -7.52
N LYS A 258 -31.96 -16.36 -8.16
CA LYS A 258 -31.87 -16.72 -9.58
C LYS A 258 -31.67 -15.49 -10.46
N LYS A 259 -32.42 -14.40 -10.18
CA LYS A 259 -32.32 -13.15 -10.94
C LYS A 259 -30.92 -12.54 -10.85
N ILE A 260 -30.33 -12.56 -9.64
CA ILE A 260 -28.98 -12.02 -9.42
C ILE A 260 -27.92 -12.93 -10.04
N GLN A 261 -28.07 -14.27 -9.93
CA GLN A 261 -27.17 -15.24 -10.58
C GLN A 261 -27.18 -15.07 -12.10
N ASP A 262 -28.33 -15.01 -12.74
CA ASP A 262 -28.47 -14.84 -14.21
C ASP A 262 -27.82 -13.51 -14.67
N ARG A 263 -27.96 -12.43 -13.87
CA ARG A 263 -27.35 -11.14 -14.16
C ARG A 263 -25.81 -11.23 -14.08
N PHE A 264 -25.29 -11.87 -13.04
CA PHE A 264 -23.85 -12.05 -12.85
C PHE A 264 -23.26 -12.96 -13.93
N GLU A 265 -23.89 -14.09 -14.26
CA GLU A 265 -23.44 -15.01 -15.30
C GLU A 265 -23.29 -14.33 -16.66
N ARG A 266 -24.27 -13.51 -17.08
CA ARG A 266 -24.18 -12.74 -18.33
C ARG A 266 -22.99 -11.79 -18.34
N SER A 267 -22.77 -11.09 -17.24
CA SER A 267 -21.64 -10.16 -17.11
C SER A 267 -20.31 -10.90 -17.10
N ASN A 268 -20.23 -12.03 -16.39
CA ASN A 268 -19.06 -12.89 -16.31
C ASN A 268 -18.73 -13.55 -17.65
N ASP A 269 -19.74 -13.97 -18.42
CA ASP A 269 -19.56 -14.48 -19.78
C ASP A 269 -19.01 -13.42 -20.74
N THR A 270 -19.43 -12.18 -20.57
CA THR A 270 -18.89 -11.06 -21.34
C THR A 270 -17.41 -10.82 -20.98
N PHE A 271 -17.09 -10.83 -19.70
CA PHE A 271 -15.70 -10.76 -19.21
C PHE A 271 -14.86 -11.93 -19.73
N ARG A 272 -15.37 -13.18 -19.68
CA ARG A 272 -14.70 -14.36 -20.22
C ARG A 272 -14.37 -14.21 -21.71
N ARG A 273 -15.33 -13.77 -22.52
CA ARG A 273 -15.11 -13.55 -23.97
C ARG A 273 -14.04 -12.50 -24.24
N LEU A 274 -14.03 -11.42 -23.46
CA LEU A 274 -13.04 -10.34 -23.56
C LEU A 274 -11.66 -10.83 -23.13
N THR A 275 -11.57 -11.51 -21.99
CA THR A 275 -10.35 -12.08 -21.43
C THR A 275 -9.73 -13.12 -22.36
N ASN A 276 -10.53 -13.98 -22.99
CA ASN A 276 -10.07 -14.92 -24.01
C ASN A 276 -9.41 -14.20 -25.20
N ARG A 277 -9.95 -13.05 -25.65
CA ARG A 277 -9.35 -12.27 -26.73
C ARG A 277 -8.03 -11.63 -26.29
N ILE A 278 -7.95 -11.19 -25.03
CA ILE A 278 -6.72 -10.63 -24.44
C ILE A 278 -5.64 -11.71 -24.37
N TYR A 279 -5.96 -12.87 -23.76
CA TYR A 279 -4.99 -13.96 -23.59
C TYR A 279 -4.53 -14.55 -24.93
N ARG A 280 -5.42 -14.74 -25.92
CA ARG A 280 -5.00 -15.18 -27.25
C ARG A 280 -3.94 -14.26 -27.86
N ARG A 281 -4.09 -12.94 -27.73
CA ARG A 281 -3.09 -11.97 -28.22
C ARG A 281 -1.82 -11.95 -27.38
N GLN A 282 -1.96 -12.09 -26.07
CA GLN A 282 -0.82 -12.15 -25.16
C GLN A 282 0.02 -13.40 -25.41
N GLN A 283 -0.62 -14.55 -25.59
CA GLN A 283 0.06 -15.82 -25.89
C GLN A 283 0.70 -15.82 -27.29
N MET A 284 0.16 -15.07 -28.25
CA MET A 284 0.77 -14.92 -29.58
C MET A 284 2.10 -14.14 -29.54
N ALA A 285 2.33 -13.32 -28.51
CA ALA A 285 3.55 -12.50 -28.41
C ALA A 285 4.82 -13.36 -28.28
N HIS A 286 4.78 -14.47 -27.56
CA HIS A 286 5.93 -15.36 -27.37
C HIS A 286 6.32 -16.09 -28.67
N PRO A 287 5.42 -16.85 -29.35
CA PRO A 287 5.73 -17.50 -30.63
C PRO A 287 6.16 -16.51 -31.70
N MET A 288 5.49 -15.36 -31.80
CA MET A 288 5.88 -14.32 -32.75
C MET A 288 7.30 -13.81 -32.50
N SER A 289 7.66 -13.60 -31.22
CA SER A 289 9.01 -13.17 -30.85
C SER A 289 10.06 -14.27 -31.15
N GLU A 290 9.71 -15.52 -30.94
CA GLU A 290 10.57 -16.67 -31.23
C GLU A 290 10.77 -16.80 -32.75
N PHE A 291 9.70 -16.71 -33.52
CA PHE A 291 9.77 -16.72 -34.98
C PHE A 291 10.64 -15.57 -35.54
N LEU A 292 10.43 -14.34 -35.07
CA LEU A 292 11.25 -13.19 -35.47
C LEU A 292 12.72 -13.36 -35.05
N GLY A 293 12.95 -13.93 -33.86
CA GLY A 293 14.29 -14.28 -33.39
C GLY A 293 14.98 -15.29 -34.34
N THR A 294 14.27 -16.35 -34.72
CA THR A 294 14.77 -17.38 -35.64
C THR A 294 15.04 -16.79 -37.03
N VAL A 295 14.15 -15.96 -37.57
CA VAL A 295 14.37 -15.24 -38.84
C VAL A 295 15.62 -14.36 -38.75
N THR A 296 15.79 -13.64 -37.66
CA THR A 296 16.99 -12.79 -37.47
C THR A 296 18.25 -13.64 -37.39
N ILE A 297 18.25 -14.76 -36.66
CA ILE A 297 19.37 -15.70 -36.60
C ILE A 297 19.67 -16.28 -37.98
N ALA A 298 18.67 -16.69 -38.77
CA ALA A 298 18.85 -17.21 -40.12
C ALA A 298 19.50 -16.18 -41.07
N ILE A 299 19.08 -14.90 -40.97
CA ILE A 299 19.69 -13.82 -41.76
C ILE A 299 21.15 -13.58 -41.32
N VAL A 300 21.43 -13.59 -40.01
CA VAL A 300 22.80 -13.45 -39.48
C VAL A 300 23.66 -14.64 -39.84
N LEU A 301 23.10 -15.86 -39.83
CA LEU A 301 23.77 -17.08 -40.28
C LEU A 301 24.14 -17.00 -41.75
N TRP A 302 23.22 -16.53 -42.60
CA TRP A 302 23.50 -16.35 -44.04
C TRP A 302 24.63 -15.34 -44.25
N TYR A 303 24.51 -14.13 -43.68
CA TYR A 303 25.52 -13.09 -43.84
C TYR A 303 26.87 -13.45 -43.21
N GLY A 304 26.88 -13.96 -41.99
CA GLY A 304 28.08 -14.42 -41.29
C GLY A 304 28.73 -15.63 -41.97
N GLY A 305 27.91 -16.56 -42.47
CA GLY A 305 28.38 -17.69 -43.26
C GLY A 305 29.09 -17.26 -44.58
N THR A 306 28.55 -16.27 -45.28
CA THR A 306 29.24 -15.72 -46.48
C THR A 306 30.57 -15.06 -46.12
N LEU A 307 30.67 -14.41 -44.94
CA LEU A 307 31.94 -13.86 -44.46
C LEU A 307 32.96 -14.96 -44.15
N ILE A 308 32.55 -16.07 -43.49
CA ILE A 308 33.41 -17.17 -43.11
C ILE A 308 33.90 -17.97 -44.34
N LEU A 309 33.04 -18.15 -45.34
CA LEU A 309 33.37 -18.87 -46.56
C LEU A 309 34.26 -18.03 -47.53
N SER A 310 34.47 -16.74 -47.25
CA SER A 310 35.40 -15.91 -48.02
C SER A 310 36.85 -16.26 -47.68
N ALA A 311 37.74 -16.18 -48.67
CA ALA A 311 39.16 -16.61 -48.57
C ALA A 311 39.97 -15.87 -47.49
N ASN A 312 39.53 -14.68 -47.03
CA ASN A 312 40.18 -13.89 -45.98
C ASN A 312 39.21 -13.63 -44.82
N SER A 313 38.60 -14.70 -44.26
CA SER A 313 37.66 -14.52 -43.15
C SER A 313 38.37 -14.01 -41.91
N PRO A 314 37.89 -12.94 -41.28
CA PRO A 314 38.43 -12.46 -40.02
C PRO A 314 37.95 -13.28 -38.81
N ILE A 315 37.08 -14.27 -39.00
CA ILE A 315 36.41 -15.02 -37.94
C ILE A 315 36.36 -16.51 -38.31
N ASP A 316 36.72 -17.37 -37.38
CA ASP A 316 36.57 -18.84 -37.52
C ASP A 316 35.15 -19.30 -37.09
N ALA A 317 34.76 -20.49 -37.52
CA ALA A 317 33.43 -21.03 -37.28
C ALA A 317 33.07 -21.16 -35.77
N PRO A 318 33.94 -21.62 -34.87
CA PRO A 318 33.67 -21.65 -33.41
C PRO A 318 33.42 -20.25 -32.83
N THR A 319 34.18 -19.24 -33.20
CA THR A 319 34.01 -17.86 -32.77
C THR A 319 32.70 -17.28 -33.28
N PHE A 320 32.26 -17.65 -34.48
CA PHE A 320 30.96 -17.25 -34.99
C PHE A 320 29.80 -17.91 -34.21
N ILE A 321 29.90 -19.17 -33.83
CA ILE A 321 28.92 -19.83 -32.98
C ILE A 321 28.84 -19.12 -31.64
N TYR A 322 29.98 -18.78 -31.03
CA TYR A 322 30.04 -17.99 -29.82
C TYR A 322 29.36 -16.61 -30.00
N TYR A 323 29.59 -15.92 -31.09
CA TYR A 323 28.92 -14.66 -31.43
C TYR A 323 27.40 -14.82 -31.47
N LEU A 324 26.87 -15.88 -32.07
CA LEU A 324 25.43 -16.16 -32.10
C LEU A 324 24.84 -16.43 -30.71
N VAL A 325 25.56 -17.08 -29.83
CA VAL A 325 25.14 -17.32 -28.45
C VAL A 325 25.07 -16.01 -27.66
N ILE A 326 26.04 -15.11 -27.82
CA ILE A 326 26.01 -13.77 -27.19
C ILE A 326 24.83 -12.97 -27.75
N PHE A 327 24.65 -12.96 -29.08
CA PHE A 327 23.53 -12.27 -29.73
C PHE A 327 22.18 -12.76 -29.19
N TYR A 328 22.00 -14.09 -29.09
CA TYR A 328 20.79 -14.65 -28.50
C TYR A 328 20.56 -14.17 -27.06
N SER A 329 21.63 -14.05 -26.28
CA SER A 329 21.59 -13.61 -24.89
C SER A 329 21.14 -12.16 -24.70
N ILE A 330 21.31 -11.28 -25.71
CA ILE A 330 20.83 -9.86 -25.69
C ILE A 330 19.31 -9.77 -25.79
N ILE A 331 18.64 -10.74 -26.42
CA ILE A 331 17.22 -10.67 -26.72
C ILE A 331 16.38 -10.53 -25.46
N ASN A 332 16.69 -11.26 -24.39
CA ASN A 332 15.93 -11.22 -23.14
C ASN A 332 16.05 -9.88 -22.39
N PRO A 333 17.25 -9.33 -22.11
CA PRO A 333 17.39 -7.99 -21.56
C PRO A 333 16.67 -6.91 -22.38
N ALA A 334 16.71 -6.98 -23.70
CA ALA A 334 16.02 -6.02 -24.57
C ALA A 334 14.48 -6.11 -24.47
N LYS A 335 13.92 -7.32 -24.37
CA LYS A 335 12.49 -7.55 -24.10
C LYS A 335 12.07 -7.02 -22.73
N ASP A 336 12.90 -7.24 -21.70
CA ASP A 336 12.60 -6.82 -20.33
C ASP A 336 12.64 -5.30 -20.17
N LEU A 337 13.46 -4.58 -20.95
CA LEU A 337 13.38 -3.11 -21.04
C LEU A 337 11.99 -2.64 -21.47
N SER A 338 11.40 -3.27 -22.49
CA SER A 338 10.07 -2.90 -22.98
C SER A 338 8.97 -3.19 -21.94
N LYS A 339 9.05 -4.32 -21.22
CA LYS A 339 8.11 -4.66 -20.14
C LYS A 339 8.23 -3.69 -18.98
N SER A 340 9.44 -3.28 -18.63
CA SER A 340 9.71 -2.34 -17.54
C SER A 340 9.05 -0.98 -17.77
N VAL A 341 9.03 -0.48 -18.99
CA VAL A 341 8.35 0.79 -19.33
C VAL A 341 6.85 0.75 -18.98
N TYR A 342 6.18 -0.37 -19.24
CA TYR A 342 4.77 -0.53 -18.91
C TYR A 342 4.53 -0.60 -17.38
N ALA A 343 5.33 -1.40 -16.68
CA ALA A 343 5.27 -1.52 -15.22
C ALA A 343 5.51 -0.17 -14.52
N ILE A 344 6.46 0.62 -15.03
CA ILE A 344 6.75 1.97 -14.55
C ILE A 344 5.54 2.90 -14.72
N GLN A 345 4.89 2.91 -15.90
CA GLN A 345 3.71 3.75 -16.12
C GLN A 345 2.56 3.40 -15.18
N LYS A 346 2.35 2.11 -14.93
CA LYS A 346 1.32 1.63 -14.00
C LYS A 346 1.62 2.04 -12.56
N GLY A 347 2.87 1.87 -12.12
CA GLY A 347 3.30 2.28 -10.79
C GLY A 347 3.28 3.80 -10.57
N LEU A 348 3.55 4.61 -11.61
CA LEU A 348 3.40 6.07 -11.53
C LEU A 348 1.94 6.46 -11.27
N ALA A 349 0.98 5.84 -11.95
CA ALA A 349 -0.44 6.08 -11.71
C ALA A 349 -0.87 5.66 -10.29
N SER A 350 -0.37 4.53 -9.80
CA SER A 350 -0.60 4.09 -8.42
C SER A 350 0.04 5.02 -7.39
N MET A 351 1.24 5.53 -7.67
CA MET A 351 1.91 6.51 -6.80
C MET A 351 1.15 7.84 -6.73
N GLU A 352 0.56 8.29 -7.84
CA GLU A 352 -0.28 9.49 -7.83
C GLU A 352 -1.50 9.32 -6.91
N ARG A 353 -2.14 8.13 -6.91
CA ARG A 353 -3.25 7.82 -5.99
C ARG A 353 -2.80 7.76 -4.53
N VAL A 354 -1.66 7.15 -4.26
CA VAL A 354 -1.08 7.13 -2.91
C VAL A 354 -0.68 8.53 -2.46
N ASP A 355 -0.09 9.34 -3.34
CA ASP A 355 0.28 10.73 -3.06
C ASP A 355 -0.94 11.61 -2.73
N LYS A 356 -2.14 11.32 -3.24
CA LYS A 356 -3.37 12.01 -2.82
C LYS A 356 -3.65 11.83 -1.33
N ILE A 357 -3.32 10.67 -0.75
CA ILE A 357 -3.41 10.47 0.70
C ILE A 357 -2.24 11.18 1.41
N LEU A 358 -1.01 10.93 0.98
CA LEU A 358 0.19 11.42 1.66
C LEU A 358 0.30 12.95 1.67
N LYS A 359 -0.22 13.61 0.63
CA LYS A 359 -0.25 15.07 0.45
C LYS A 359 -1.57 15.72 0.84
N ALA A 360 -2.56 14.93 1.29
CA ALA A 360 -3.84 15.48 1.73
C ALA A 360 -3.61 16.52 2.84
N ALA A 361 -4.30 17.65 2.72
CA ALA A 361 -4.21 18.72 3.69
C ALA A 361 -4.69 18.23 5.06
N THR A 362 -4.00 18.67 6.09
CA THR A 362 -4.38 18.46 7.48
C THR A 362 -4.86 19.81 7.97
N ASP A 363 -6.14 20.14 7.69
CA ASP A 363 -6.70 21.46 8.00
C ASP A 363 -6.73 21.72 9.51
N ILE A 364 -6.80 20.64 10.31
CA ILE A 364 -6.79 20.69 11.77
C ILE A 364 -5.40 20.34 12.25
N HIS A 365 -4.69 21.32 12.79
CA HIS A 365 -3.32 21.17 13.33
C HIS A 365 -3.18 21.96 14.64
N ASP A 366 -2.16 21.61 15.40
CA ASP A 366 -1.81 22.34 16.61
C ASP A 366 -1.26 23.74 16.27
N PRO A 367 -1.58 24.77 17.07
CA PRO A 367 -1.03 26.10 16.87
C PRO A 367 0.48 26.14 17.17
N GLU A 368 1.20 27.08 16.55
CA GLU A 368 2.65 27.26 16.78
C GLU A 368 2.97 27.61 18.24
N HIS A 369 2.07 28.37 18.89
CA HIS A 369 2.20 28.78 20.29
C HIS A 369 0.96 28.34 21.08
N PRO A 370 0.91 27.07 21.53
CA PRO A 370 -0.28 26.52 22.20
C PRO A 370 -0.46 27.12 23.60
N LYS A 371 -1.72 27.48 23.88
CA LYS A 371 -2.13 27.86 25.23
C LYS A 371 -2.53 26.64 26.04
N LYS A 372 -2.23 26.65 27.33
CA LYS A 372 -2.77 25.65 28.27
C LYS A 372 -4.28 25.81 28.37
N ILE A 373 -5.00 24.71 28.34
CA ILE A 373 -6.46 24.67 28.42
C ILE A 373 -6.91 23.83 29.62
N ALA A 374 -7.86 24.31 30.37
CA ALA A 374 -8.45 23.61 31.51
C ALA A 374 -9.86 24.13 31.74
N LEU A 375 -10.78 23.31 32.21
CA LEU A 375 -12.16 23.71 32.53
C LEU A 375 -12.24 24.14 33.98
N LYS A 376 -12.42 25.46 34.24
CA LYS A 376 -12.62 26.04 35.59
C LYS A 376 -14.06 26.52 35.79
N GLU A 377 -14.65 27.17 34.77
CA GLU A 377 -15.96 27.82 34.88
C GLU A 377 -16.97 27.29 33.86
N LYS A 378 -16.68 27.36 32.55
CA LYS A 378 -17.67 27.03 31.51
C LYS A 378 -17.06 26.70 30.13
N ILE A 379 -17.90 26.08 29.31
CA ILE A 379 -17.71 25.93 27.87
C ILE A 379 -18.68 26.89 27.17
N SER A 380 -18.20 27.67 26.20
CA SER A 380 -19.01 28.68 25.48
C SER A 380 -18.95 28.49 23.98
N TYR A 381 -20.10 28.36 23.36
CA TYR A 381 -20.28 28.48 21.91
C TYR A 381 -20.79 29.90 21.63
N LYS A 382 -20.11 30.67 20.76
CA LYS A 382 -20.44 32.07 20.43
C LYS A 382 -20.62 32.21 18.95
N ASP A 383 -21.87 32.45 18.54
CA ASP A 383 -22.29 32.63 17.14
C ASP A 383 -21.70 31.57 16.20
N VAL A 384 -21.83 30.29 16.57
CA VAL A 384 -21.22 29.15 15.87
C VAL A 384 -22.05 28.79 14.64
N TRP A 385 -21.39 28.89 13.47
CA TRP A 385 -21.90 28.43 12.19
C TRP A 385 -21.03 27.31 11.64
N PHE A 386 -21.67 26.26 11.14
CA PHE A 386 -20.93 25.12 10.57
C PHE A 386 -21.66 24.49 9.39
N LYS A 387 -20.87 24.04 8.40
CA LYS A 387 -21.31 23.25 7.25
C LYS A 387 -20.26 22.22 6.85
N TYR A 388 -20.68 21.04 6.43
CA TYR A 388 -19.77 20.02 5.89
C TYR A 388 -19.38 20.29 4.45
N GLN A 389 -20.32 20.77 3.63
CA GLN A 389 -20.15 21.13 2.22
C GLN A 389 -20.74 22.51 1.96
N GLU A 390 -21.87 22.62 1.23
CA GLU A 390 -22.46 23.92 0.89
C GLU A 390 -23.58 24.35 1.85
N ALA A 391 -24.41 23.42 2.31
CA ALA A 391 -25.54 23.71 3.17
C ALA A 391 -25.14 23.88 4.63
N TRP A 392 -25.64 24.93 5.28
CA TRP A 392 -25.46 25.18 6.71
C TRP A 392 -26.17 24.11 7.55
N VAL A 393 -25.41 23.46 8.43
CA VAL A 393 -25.91 22.47 9.39
C VAL A 393 -26.15 23.11 10.76
N LEU A 394 -25.31 24.05 11.16
CA LEU A 394 -25.50 24.87 12.37
C LEU A 394 -25.53 26.34 11.99
N LYS A 395 -26.42 27.10 12.62
CA LYS A 395 -26.74 28.50 12.28
C LYS A 395 -26.80 29.35 13.54
N GLY A 396 -25.73 30.10 13.85
CA GLY A 396 -25.71 31.09 14.93
C GLY A 396 -25.89 30.48 16.32
N ILE A 397 -25.32 29.30 16.58
CA ILE A 397 -25.45 28.64 17.89
C ILE A 397 -24.74 29.47 18.97
N ASN A 398 -25.48 29.79 20.01
CA ASN A 398 -24.98 30.40 21.25
C ASN A 398 -25.36 29.52 22.43
N LEU A 399 -24.38 28.96 23.17
CA LEU A 399 -24.60 28.03 24.27
C LEU A 399 -23.48 28.16 25.30
N ASP A 400 -23.84 28.38 26.56
CA ASP A 400 -22.91 28.34 27.70
C ASP A 400 -23.22 27.13 28.58
N ILE A 401 -22.21 26.28 28.80
CA ILE A 401 -22.32 25.07 29.65
C ILE A 401 -21.44 25.28 30.87
N ARG A 402 -22.05 25.41 32.04
CA ARG A 402 -21.33 25.62 33.31
C ARG A 402 -20.62 24.35 33.76
N LYS A 403 -19.49 24.49 34.43
CA LYS A 403 -18.78 23.37 35.01
C LYS A 403 -19.68 22.59 35.98
N GLY A 404 -19.67 21.26 35.86
CA GLY A 404 -20.44 20.37 36.72
C GLY A 404 -21.93 20.27 36.39
N THR A 405 -22.39 20.90 35.28
CA THR A 405 -23.79 20.77 34.85
C THR A 405 -23.93 19.80 33.67
N THR A 406 -25.10 19.20 33.56
CA THR A 406 -25.51 18.35 32.45
C THR A 406 -26.44 19.11 31.52
N VAL A 407 -26.04 19.26 30.28
CA VAL A 407 -26.83 19.86 29.20
C VAL A 407 -27.29 18.77 28.23
N ALA A 408 -28.61 18.63 28.07
CA ALA A 408 -29.22 17.69 27.14
C ALA A 408 -29.57 18.37 25.81
N LEU A 409 -29.10 17.81 24.69
CA LEU A 409 -29.47 18.22 23.35
C LEU A 409 -30.57 17.30 22.83
N VAL A 410 -31.73 17.88 22.52
CA VAL A 410 -32.89 17.14 21.99
C VAL A 410 -33.34 17.74 20.66
N GLY A 411 -34.04 16.97 19.84
CA GLY A 411 -34.53 17.44 18.53
C GLY A 411 -34.63 16.29 17.51
N GLN A 412 -35.25 16.57 16.38
CA GLN A 412 -35.42 15.59 15.33
C GLN A 412 -34.07 15.11 14.74
N SER A 413 -34.08 13.95 14.06
CA SER A 413 -32.90 13.50 13.33
C SER A 413 -32.52 14.53 12.26
N GLY A 414 -31.20 14.82 12.11
CA GLY A 414 -30.72 15.84 11.19
C GLY A 414 -30.77 17.29 11.70
N SER A 415 -31.24 17.56 12.95
CA SER A 415 -31.28 18.92 13.52
C SER A 415 -29.89 19.51 13.87
N GLY A 416 -28.81 18.75 13.77
CA GLY A 416 -27.43 19.22 14.02
C GLY A 416 -26.84 18.84 15.38
N LYS A 417 -27.50 18.03 16.22
CA LYS A 417 -27.03 17.63 17.56
C LYS A 417 -25.63 17.01 17.56
N SER A 418 -25.44 15.93 16.81
CA SER A 418 -24.14 15.24 16.73
C SER A 418 -23.06 16.16 16.15
N THR A 419 -23.41 16.99 15.17
CA THR A 419 -22.48 17.99 14.61
C THR A 419 -22.04 19.00 15.67
N LEU A 420 -22.96 19.51 16.50
CA LEU A 420 -22.62 20.47 17.56
C LEU A 420 -21.64 19.87 18.57
N VAL A 421 -21.85 18.61 18.92
CA VAL A 421 -21.03 17.85 19.86
C VAL A 421 -19.64 17.53 19.28
N ASP A 422 -19.58 17.17 18.00
CA ASP A 422 -18.32 16.84 17.30
C ASP A 422 -17.37 18.04 17.12
N LEU A 423 -17.91 19.27 17.19
CA LEU A 423 -17.09 20.49 17.16
C LEU A 423 -16.28 20.69 18.45
N LEU A 424 -16.76 20.20 19.61
CA LEU A 424 -16.09 20.42 20.90
C LEU A 424 -14.72 19.72 20.99
N PRO A 425 -14.54 18.44 20.61
CA PRO A 425 -13.22 17.79 20.53
C PRO A 425 -12.41 18.23 19.30
N ARG A 426 -12.90 19.24 18.58
CA ARG A 426 -12.27 19.77 17.37
C ARG A 426 -12.01 18.66 16.34
N PHE A 427 -13.07 17.84 16.07
CA PHE A 427 -13.04 16.93 14.91
C PHE A 427 -13.23 17.70 13.61
N TYR A 428 -13.87 18.88 13.70
CA TYR A 428 -14.04 19.87 12.64
C TYR A 428 -13.83 21.26 13.24
N ASP A 429 -13.33 22.20 12.46
CA ASP A 429 -13.27 23.62 12.84
C ASP A 429 -14.55 24.36 12.42
N VAL A 430 -15.00 25.30 13.21
CA VAL A 430 -16.18 26.13 12.90
C VAL A 430 -15.90 27.07 11.71
N ASN A 431 -16.92 27.28 10.87
CA ASN A 431 -16.79 28.20 9.73
C ASN A 431 -16.91 29.68 10.17
N LYS A 432 -17.75 29.97 11.19
CA LYS A 432 -17.87 31.30 11.82
C LYS A 432 -18.08 31.13 13.32
N GLY A 433 -17.75 32.16 14.08
CA GLY A 433 -17.81 32.12 15.54
C GLY A 433 -16.65 31.41 16.18
N ASN A 434 -16.79 31.05 17.43
CA ASN A 434 -15.77 30.33 18.19
C ASN A 434 -16.38 29.44 19.29
N ILE A 435 -15.59 28.44 19.71
CA ILE A 435 -15.88 27.61 20.87
C ILE A 435 -14.74 27.83 21.86
N ARG A 436 -15.08 28.11 23.10
CA ARG A 436 -14.12 28.38 24.17
C ARG A 436 -14.33 27.49 25.36
N ILE A 437 -13.24 27.14 26.01
CA ILE A 437 -13.24 26.60 27.36
C ILE A 437 -12.64 27.67 28.23
N ASP A 438 -13.47 28.23 29.11
CA ASP A 438 -13.21 29.49 29.83
C ASP A 438 -12.82 30.62 28.84
N ASP A 439 -11.65 31.19 29.00
CA ASP A 439 -11.16 32.28 28.14
C ASP A 439 -10.38 31.81 26.91
N THR A 440 -10.09 30.49 26.79
CA THR A 440 -9.25 29.95 25.73
C THR A 440 -10.10 29.39 24.58
N ASP A 441 -9.88 29.88 23.35
CA ASP A 441 -10.44 29.27 22.14
C ASP A 441 -9.84 27.87 21.94
N ILE A 442 -10.67 26.88 21.63
CA ILE A 442 -10.20 25.49 21.42
C ILE A 442 -9.16 25.36 20.31
N ARG A 443 -9.09 26.31 19.39
CA ARG A 443 -8.10 26.37 18.30
C ARG A 443 -6.71 26.83 18.77
N GLU A 444 -6.63 27.46 19.94
CA GLU A 444 -5.38 27.96 20.54
C GLU A 444 -4.68 26.92 21.43
N ALA A 445 -5.34 25.79 21.72
CA ALA A 445 -4.77 24.67 22.49
C ALA A 445 -4.25 23.55 21.58
N THR A 446 -3.36 22.68 22.11
CA THR A 446 -3.01 21.45 21.40
C THR A 446 -4.23 20.49 21.37
N LEU A 447 -4.35 19.71 20.30
CA LEU A 447 -5.39 18.69 20.20
C LEU A 447 -5.25 17.64 21.32
N PHE A 448 -4.03 17.37 21.74
CA PHE A 448 -3.75 16.44 22.83
C PHE A 448 -4.32 16.94 24.17
N ASP A 449 -4.02 18.19 24.54
CA ASP A 449 -4.52 18.78 25.78
C ASP A 449 -6.05 18.96 25.74
N LEU A 450 -6.59 19.48 24.63
CA LEU A 450 -8.02 19.67 24.44
C LEU A 450 -8.79 18.35 24.59
N ARG A 451 -8.40 17.30 23.85
CA ARG A 451 -9.03 15.99 23.90
C ARG A 451 -8.73 15.23 25.18
N GLY A 452 -7.64 15.59 25.86
CA GLY A 452 -7.33 15.12 27.20
C GLY A 452 -8.40 15.47 28.23
N LEU A 453 -9.05 16.63 28.09
CA LEU A 453 -10.14 17.07 28.96
C LEU A 453 -11.47 16.33 28.71
N MET A 454 -11.59 15.54 27.64
CA MET A 454 -12.88 15.01 27.17
C MET A 454 -12.91 13.48 27.17
N GLY A 455 -14.06 12.91 27.52
CA GLY A 455 -14.39 11.50 27.35
C GLY A 455 -15.63 11.37 26.48
N ASN A 456 -15.55 10.53 25.46
CA ASN A 456 -16.65 10.28 24.53
C ASN A 456 -17.22 8.88 24.75
N VAL A 457 -18.54 8.79 24.86
CA VAL A 457 -19.29 7.54 24.77
C VAL A 457 -20.26 7.68 23.59
N ASN A 458 -19.94 7.00 22.51
CA ASN A 458 -20.70 7.07 21.27
C ASN A 458 -21.89 6.11 21.28
N GLN A 459 -22.87 6.36 20.41
CA GLN A 459 -24.03 5.50 20.20
C GLN A 459 -23.62 4.06 19.86
N GLU A 460 -22.68 3.86 18.96
CA GLU A 460 -22.08 2.57 18.66
C GLU A 460 -20.73 2.45 19.39
N ALA A 461 -20.64 1.51 20.33
CA ALA A 461 -19.40 1.26 21.06
C ALA A 461 -18.36 0.59 20.14
N ILE A 462 -17.35 1.37 19.75
CA ILE A 462 -16.24 0.88 18.91
C ILE A 462 -15.17 0.25 19.82
N LEU A 463 -14.99 -1.07 19.68
CA LEU A 463 -13.97 -1.84 20.37
C LEU A 463 -12.95 -2.39 19.38
N PHE A 464 -11.72 -2.57 19.86
CA PHE A 464 -10.62 -3.10 19.07
C PHE A 464 -10.48 -4.61 19.28
N ASN A 465 -9.95 -5.30 18.29
CA ASN A 465 -9.63 -6.72 18.39
C ASN A 465 -8.44 -6.93 19.33
N ASP A 466 -8.71 -6.86 20.63
CA ASP A 466 -7.74 -6.94 21.70
C ASP A 466 -8.42 -7.49 22.97
N THR A 467 -7.71 -7.53 24.10
CA THR A 467 -8.23 -7.98 25.38
C THR A 467 -9.22 -6.98 26.00
N PHE A 468 -10.00 -7.41 26.98
CA PHE A 468 -10.81 -6.49 27.80
C PHE A 468 -9.94 -5.42 28.44
N PHE A 469 -8.80 -5.83 29.04
CA PHE A 469 -7.87 -4.90 29.66
C PHE A 469 -7.44 -3.79 28.69
N ASN A 470 -6.94 -4.14 27.52
CA ASN A 470 -6.44 -3.17 26.55
C ASN A 470 -7.57 -2.28 25.97
N ASN A 471 -8.78 -2.81 25.86
CA ASN A 471 -9.94 -2.01 25.45
C ASN A 471 -10.38 -1.00 26.50
N ILE A 472 -10.33 -1.34 27.78
CA ILE A 472 -10.66 -0.41 28.87
C ILE A 472 -9.53 0.60 29.07
N ALA A 473 -8.27 0.14 29.09
CA ALA A 473 -7.08 0.98 29.24
C ALA A 473 -6.76 1.85 28.01
N PHE A 474 -7.56 1.75 26.95
CA PHE A 474 -7.32 2.48 25.69
C PHE A 474 -7.24 4.00 25.91
N GLY A 475 -6.07 4.59 25.67
CA GLY A 475 -5.84 6.03 25.86
C GLY A 475 -5.37 6.45 27.26
N VAL A 476 -5.09 5.49 28.14
CA VAL A 476 -4.47 5.71 29.46
C VAL A 476 -3.19 4.89 29.54
N GLU A 477 -2.04 5.55 29.43
CA GLU A 477 -0.74 4.89 29.52
C GLU A 477 -0.44 4.47 30.97
N GLY A 478 0.06 3.23 31.15
CA GLY A 478 0.47 2.73 32.46
C GLY A 478 -0.69 2.42 33.42
N ALA A 479 -1.92 2.21 32.91
CA ALA A 479 -3.05 1.78 33.74
C ALA A 479 -2.75 0.45 34.42
N THR A 480 -3.01 0.38 35.74
CA THR A 480 -2.87 -0.87 36.52
C THR A 480 -4.11 -1.75 36.40
N MET A 481 -3.98 -3.04 36.75
CA MET A 481 -5.12 -3.96 36.74
C MET A 481 -6.21 -3.49 37.74
N GLU A 482 -5.80 -3.01 38.90
CA GLU A 482 -6.72 -2.53 39.94
C GLU A 482 -7.55 -1.34 39.46
N GLN A 483 -6.93 -0.41 38.71
CA GLN A 483 -7.62 0.74 38.10
C GLN A 483 -8.62 0.32 37.04
N VAL A 484 -8.24 -0.67 36.21
CA VAL A 484 -9.11 -1.22 35.17
C VAL A 484 -10.28 -1.99 35.75
N GLU A 485 -10.05 -2.78 36.81
CA GLU A 485 -11.10 -3.50 37.55
C GLU A 485 -12.09 -2.54 38.19
N GLU A 486 -11.61 -1.50 38.88
CA GLU A 486 -12.46 -0.49 39.48
C GLU A 486 -13.33 0.23 38.45
N ALA A 487 -12.75 0.65 37.33
CA ALA A 487 -13.50 1.25 36.22
C ALA A 487 -14.56 0.28 35.66
N ALA A 488 -14.23 -0.99 35.54
CA ALA A 488 -15.16 -2.02 35.09
C ALA A 488 -16.29 -2.29 36.08
N ARG A 489 -16.03 -2.24 37.40
CA ARG A 489 -17.05 -2.37 38.46
C ARG A 489 -18.05 -1.21 38.41
N ILE A 490 -17.54 0.03 38.31
CA ILE A 490 -18.40 1.22 38.23
C ILE A 490 -19.26 1.18 36.94
N ALA A 491 -18.74 0.61 35.87
CA ALA A 491 -19.46 0.43 34.61
C ALA A 491 -20.37 -0.83 34.56
N ASN A 492 -20.54 -1.55 35.64
CA ASN A 492 -21.28 -2.83 35.70
C ASN A 492 -20.74 -3.87 34.68
N ALA A 493 -19.40 -3.84 34.39
CA ALA A 493 -18.77 -4.71 33.41
C ALA A 493 -17.97 -5.86 34.03
N HIS A 494 -17.55 -5.74 35.29
CA HIS A 494 -16.65 -6.66 35.97
C HIS A 494 -17.15 -8.11 35.94
N ASP A 495 -18.40 -8.36 36.26
CA ASP A 495 -18.93 -9.71 36.43
C ASP A 495 -18.90 -10.54 35.14
N PHE A 496 -19.29 -9.96 34.01
CA PHE A 496 -19.21 -10.70 32.76
C PHE A 496 -17.76 -10.82 32.21
N ILE A 497 -16.85 -9.92 32.60
CA ILE A 497 -15.43 -10.02 32.25
C ILE A 497 -14.79 -11.20 33.00
N ILE A 498 -14.97 -11.30 34.32
CA ILE A 498 -14.39 -12.41 35.08
C ILE A 498 -15.04 -13.77 34.76
N ALA A 499 -16.29 -13.77 34.31
CA ALA A 499 -16.97 -14.98 33.82
C ALA A 499 -16.45 -15.45 32.45
N SER A 500 -15.60 -14.67 31.76
CA SER A 500 -14.98 -15.07 30.49
C SER A 500 -13.77 -15.98 30.74
N GLU A 501 -13.36 -16.73 29.69
CA GLU A 501 -12.36 -17.80 29.78
C GLU A 501 -11.03 -17.39 30.43
N LYS A 502 -10.56 -16.17 30.19
CA LYS A 502 -9.29 -15.60 30.70
C LYS A 502 -9.49 -14.29 31.47
N GLY A 503 -10.72 -14.01 31.96
CA GLY A 503 -11.00 -12.75 32.60
C GLY A 503 -10.61 -11.55 31.74
N TYR A 504 -9.90 -10.59 32.29
CA TYR A 504 -9.46 -9.37 31.62
C TYR A 504 -8.52 -9.61 30.42
N ASP A 505 -7.82 -10.74 30.36
CA ASP A 505 -6.95 -11.13 29.22
C ASP A 505 -7.70 -11.83 28.09
N THR A 506 -9.01 -11.96 28.18
CA THR A 506 -9.83 -12.54 27.11
C THR A 506 -9.89 -11.59 25.92
N ASN A 507 -9.53 -12.07 24.73
CA ASN A 507 -9.68 -11.33 23.47
C ASN A 507 -11.15 -11.33 23.04
N ILE A 508 -11.70 -10.12 22.84
CA ILE A 508 -13.12 -9.88 22.55
C ILE A 508 -13.50 -10.02 21.06
N GLY A 509 -12.52 -10.31 20.20
CA GLY A 509 -12.72 -10.47 18.76
C GLY A 509 -12.83 -9.14 18.00
N ASP A 510 -13.02 -9.25 16.68
CA ASP A 510 -13.14 -8.08 15.82
C ASP A 510 -14.38 -7.26 16.20
N ARG A 511 -14.17 -5.95 16.48
CA ARG A 511 -15.20 -5.00 16.93
C ARG A 511 -16.01 -5.48 18.14
N GLY A 512 -15.45 -6.34 18.98
CA GLY A 512 -16.19 -6.93 20.10
C GLY A 512 -17.32 -7.87 19.66
N GLY A 513 -17.16 -8.57 18.53
CA GLY A 513 -18.19 -9.43 17.93
C GLY A 513 -18.65 -10.59 18.82
N LYS A 514 -17.89 -10.92 19.88
CA LYS A 514 -18.26 -11.93 20.87
C LYS A 514 -19.18 -11.38 21.98
N LEU A 515 -19.43 -10.07 22.03
CA LEU A 515 -20.15 -9.38 23.07
C LEU A 515 -21.54 -8.94 22.63
N SER A 516 -22.50 -8.89 23.58
CA SER A 516 -23.80 -8.26 23.36
C SER A 516 -23.65 -6.73 23.19
N GLY A 517 -24.66 -6.05 22.65
CA GLY A 517 -24.68 -4.59 22.54
C GLY A 517 -24.43 -3.88 23.87
N GLY A 518 -25.13 -4.31 24.91
CA GLY A 518 -25.00 -3.76 26.26
C GLY A 518 -23.63 -4.03 26.88
N GLN A 519 -23.01 -5.18 26.64
CA GLN A 519 -21.65 -5.49 27.08
C GLN A 519 -20.62 -4.57 26.40
N ARG A 520 -20.74 -4.39 25.07
CA ARG A 520 -19.85 -3.45 24.35
C ARG A 520 -19.98 -2.03 24.92
N GLN A 521 -21.20 -1.57 25.19
CA GLN A 521 -21.45 -0.24 25.72
C GLN A 521 -20.83 -0.06 27.10
N ARG A 522 -20.98 -1.05 28.00
CA ARG A 522 -20.38 -1.00 29.35
C ARG A 522 -18.85 -0.98 29.32
N ILE A 523 -18.21 -1.66 28.37
CA ILE A 523 -16.75 -1.53 28.14
C ILE A 523 -16.38 -0.11 27.67
N SER A 524 -17.16 0.49 26.77
CA SER A 524 -16.94 1.89 26.34
C SER A 524 -17.10 2.88 27.51
N ILE A 525 -18.07 2.64 28.40
CA ILE A 525 -18.26 3.44 29.62
C ILE A 525 -17.09 3.23 30.59
N ALA A 526 -16.62 1.99 30.81
CA ALA A 526 -15.46 1.70 31.65
C ALA A 526 -14.19 2.44 31.14
N ARG A 527 -14.00 2.49 29.83
CA ARG A 527 -12.93 3.28 29.18
C ARG A 527 -13.01 4.78 29.53
N ALA A 528 -14.21 5.35 29.50
CA ALA A 528 -14.43 6.75 29.88
C ALA A 528 -14.25 7.00 31.37
N ILE A 529 -14.66 6.05 32.25
CA ILE A 529 -14.45 6.11 33.71
C ILE A 529 -12.96 6.10 34.02
N LEU A 530 -12.21 5.16 33.45
CA LEU A 530 -10.77 5.04 33.69
C LEU A 530 -10.01 6.32 33.29
N LYS A 531 -10.37 6.92 32.15
CA LYS A 531 -9.78 8.19 31.69
C LYS A 531 -10.08 9.35 32.65
N ASN A 532 -11.18 9.33 33.36
CA ASN A 532 -11.62 10.33 34.33
C ASN A 532 -11.57 11.80 33.85
N PRO A 533 -12.18 12.13 32.73
CA PRO A 533 -12.12 13.47 32.16
C PRO A 533 -13.10 14.43 32.84
N PRO A 534 -12.80 15.76 32.91
CA PRO A 534 -13.73 16.77 33.45
C PRO A 534 -14.95 17.04 32.55
N ILE A 535 -14.87 16.73 31.26
CA ILE A 535 -15.94 16.92 30.27
C ILE A 535 -16.35 15.57 29.69
N LEU A 536 -17.64 15.31 29.66
CA LEU A 536 -18.22 14.13 29.01
C LEU A 536 -19.08 14.49 27.83
N ILE A 537 -18.95 13.70 26.80
CA ILE A 537 -19.75 13.76 25.58
C ILE A 537 -20.43 12.40 25.45
N LEU A 538 -21.76 12.39 25.54
CA LEU A 538 -22.55 11.17 25.46
C LEU A 538 -23.51 11.25 24.28
N ASP A 539 -23.39 10.29 23.35
CA ASP A 539 -24.28 10.18 22.20
C ASP A 539 -25.09 8.88 22.35
N GLU A 540 -26.37 8.99 22.62
CA GLU A 540 -27.42 7.96 22.71
C GLU A 540 -26.93 6.52 23.01
N ALA A 541 -26.42 6.29 24.18
CA ALA A 541 -25.75 5.04 24.56
C ALA A 541 -26.67 3.81 24.75
N THR A 542 -28.00 3.92 24.56
CA THR A 542 -28.96 2.89 24.98
C THR A 542 -29.95 2.41 23.91
N SER A 543 -29.84 2.87 22.67
CA SER A 543 -30.70 2.41 21.57
C SER A 543 -30.46 0.91 21.25
N ALA A 544 -31.55 0.15 21.15
CA ALA A 544 -31.57 -1.28 20.76
C ALA A 544 -30.99 -2.28 21.79
N LEU A 545 -31.05 -1.96 23.09
CA LEU A 545 -30.71 -2.89 24.17
C LEU A 545 -31.97 -3.58 24.77
N ASP A 546 -31.78 -4.78 25.29
CA ASP A 546 -32.78 -5.42 26.13
C ASP A 546 -32.94 -4.69 27.46
N THR A 547 -34.08 -4.82 28.13
CA THR A 547 -34.46 -4.05 29.33
C THR A 547 -33.44 -4.16 30.46
N GLU A 548 -32.86 -5.35 30.71
CA GLU A 548 -31.87 -5.56 31.76
C GLU A 548 -30.53 -4.88 31.40
N SER A 549 -30.03 -5.11 30.21
CA SER A 549 -28.80 -4.44 29.70
C SER A 549 -28.95 -2.93 29.69
N GLU A 550 -30.11 -2.42 29.33
CA GLU A 550 -30.44 -1.00 29.36
C GLU A 550 -30.33 -0.42 30.77
N ARG A 551 -30.95 -1.06 31.78
CA ARG A 551 -30.87 -0.62 33.15
C ARG A 551 -29.43 -0.53 33.66
N LEU A 552 -28.62 -1.57 33.38
CA LEU A 552 -27.21 -1.61 33.78
C LEU A 552 -26.35 -0.53 33.06
N VAL A 553 -26.63 -0.25 31.79
CA VAL A 553 -25.95 0.80 31.05
C VAL A 553 -26.36 2.18 31.56
N GLN A 554 -27.64 2.40 31.85
CA GLN A 554 -28.16 3.66 32.40
C GLN A 554 -27.53 3.96 33.77
N GLU A 555 -27.46 2.98 34.66
CA GLU A 555 -26.82 3.10 35.98
C GLU A 555 -25.32 3.43 35.84
N ALA A 556 -24.64 2.77 34.91
CA ALA A 556 -23.23 3.07 34.62
C ALA A 556 -23.03 4.50 34.09
N LEU A 557 -23.93 4.99 33.21
CA LEU A 557 -23.90 6.37 32.71
C LEU A 557 -24.16 7.39 33.83
N GLU A 558 -25.13 7.16 34.70
CA GLU A 558 -25.41 8.02 35.85
C GLU A 558 -24.20 8.12 36.78
N ASN A 559 -23.53 7.00 37.04
CA ASN A 559 -22.29 6.98 37.83
C ASN A 559 -21.15 7.74 37.09
N LEU A 560 -21.04 7.59 35.78
CA LEU A 560 -20.06 8.31 34.98
C LEU A 560 -20.31 9.83 34.99
N MET A 561 -21.55 10.29 34.93
CA MET A 561 -21.91 11.72 34.89
C MET A 561 -21.70 12.46 36.23
N LYS A 562 -21.65 11.78 37.36
CA LYS A 562 -21.51 12.41 38.70
C LYS A 562 -20.30 13.33 38.78
N ASN A 563 -20.51 14.57 39.21
CA ASN A 563 -19.46 15.59 39.37
C ASN A 563 -18.67 15.97 38.08
N ARG A 564 -19.25 15.74 36.91
CA ARG A 564 -18.63 16.09 35.62
C ARG A 564 -19.52 17.03 34.80
N THR A 565 -18.89 17.78 33.91
CA THR A 565 -19.62 18.61 32.93
C THR A 565 -20.01 17.72 31.76
N THR A 566 -21.30 17.57 31.51
CA THR A 566 -21.80 16.61 30.52
C THR A 566 -22.62 17.27 29.44
N VAL A 567 -22.31 16.94 28.18
CA VAL A 567 -23.16 17.22 27.03
C VAL A 567 -23.70 15.88 26.54
N VAL A 568 -25.03 15.72 26.60
CA VAL A 568 -25.66 14.48 26.19
C VAL A 568 -26.64 14.71 25.03
N ILE A 569 -26.47 13.95 23.96
CA ILE A 569 -27.49 13.81 22.92
C ILE A 569 -28.51 12.81 23.42
N ALA A 570 -29.66 13.30 23.82
CA ALA A 570 -30.66 12.48 24.50
C ALA A 570 -31.81 12.11 23.55
N HIS A 571 -32.09 10.82 23.48
CA HIS A 571 -33.25 10.27 22.78
C HIS A 571 -34.24 9.62 23.72
N ARG A 572 -33.94 9.59 25.05
CA ARG A 572 -34.81 9.02 26.06
C ARG A 572 -35.19 10.01 27.13
N LEU A 573 -36.48 9.97 27.51
CA LEU A 573 -37.06 10.88 28.49
C LEU A 573 -36.38 10.83 29.86
N SER A 574 -35.91 9.65 30.30
CA SER A 574 -35.19 9.47 31.56
C SER A 574 -33.90 10.26 31.65
N THR A 575 -33.12 10.29 30.57
CA THR A 575 -31.86 11.04 30.50
C THR A 575 -32.13 12.56 30.40
N ILE A 576 -33.18 12.96 29.70
CA ILE A 576 -33.56 14.36 29.50
C ILE A 576 -34.08 14.98 30.79
N ARG A 577 -34.90 14.24 31.56
CA ARG A 577 -35.60 14.75 32.73
C ARG A 577 -34.67 15.21 33.84
N ASN A 578 -33.52 14.60 33.97
CA ASN A 578 -32.54 14.87 35.05
C ASN A 578 -31.47 15.90 34.61
N ALA A 579 -31.53 16.44 33.40
CA ALA A 579 -30.59 17.45 32.90
C ALA A 579 -30.82 18.81 33.58
N ASP A 580 -29.74 19.53 33.88
CA ASP A 580 -29.78 20.88 34.43
C ASP A 580 -30.33 21.88 33.45
N GLU A 581 -30.04 21.67 32.17
CA GLU A 581 -30.57 22.46 31.05
C GLU A 581 -30.85 21.54 29.86
N ILE A 582 -31.96 21.78 29.17
CA ILE A 582 -32.35 21.12 27.93
C ILE A 582 -32.31 22.15 26.82
N CYS A 583 -31.61 21.87 25.73
CA CYS A 583 -31.57 22.67 24.51
C CYS A 583 -32.26 21.91 23.39
N VAL A 584 -33.35 22.51 22.86
CA VAL A 584 -34.11 21.94 21.75
C VAL A 584 -33.54 22.48 20.44
N MET A 585 -33.04 21.56 19.60
CA MET A 585 -32.49 21.90 18.28
C MET A 585 -33.48 21.62 17.17
N HIS A 586 -33.66 22.62 16.30
CA HIS A 586 -34.48 22.53 15.09
C HIS A 586 -33.77 23.24 13.93
N GLU A 587 -33.61 22.56 12.78
CA GLU A 587 -32.98 23.08 11.56
C GLU A 587 -31.63 23.82 11.77
N GLY A 588 -30.83 23.35 12.70
CA GLY A 588 -29.49 23.87 12.99
C GLY A 588 -29.46 25.04 13.98
N GLU A 589 -30.56 25.36 14.62
CA GLU A 589 -30.70 26.42 15.63
C GLU A 589 -31.18 25.88 16.97
N ILE A 590 -30.87 26.56 18.07
CA ILE A 590 -31.46 26.27 19.39
C ILE A 590 -32.72 27.10 19.52
N VAL A 591 -33.89 26.45 19.47
CA VAL A 591 -35.21 27.14 19.46
C VAL A 591 -35.83 27.28 20.84
N GLU A 592 -35.52 26.33 21.76
CA GLU A 592 -36.04 26.36 23.14
C GLU A 592 -34.95 25.98 24.12
N ARG A 593 -34.98 26.56 25.33
CA ARG A 593 -34.08 26.25 26.43
C ARG A 593 -34.81 26.31 27.75
N GLY A 594 -34.47 25.43 28.67
CA GLY A 594 -35.04 25.41 30.01
C GLY A 594 -34.97 24.03 30.66
N LYS A 595 -35.62 23.88 31.80
CA LYS A 595 -35.80 22.59 32.47
C LYS A 595 -37.00 21.83 31.91
N HIS A 596 -37.04 20.52 32.19
CA HIS A 596 -38.10 19.64 31.70
C HIS A 596 -39.53 20.19 31.91
N GLU A 597 -39.85 20.62 33.12
CA GLU A 597 -41.19 21.10 33.47
C GLU A 597 -41.50 22.47 32.82
N GLU A 598 -40.50 23.34 32.73
CA GLU A 598 -40.62 24.66 32.05
C GLU A 598 -40.94 24.49 30.58
N LEU A 599 -40.20 23.62 29.89
CA LEU A 599 -40.37 23.37 28.47
C LEU A 599 -41.69 22.64 28.14
N LEU A 600 -42.16 21.75 29.03
CA LEU A 600 -43.47 21.13 28.87
C LEU A 600 -44.61 22.16 28.97
N ALA A 601 -44.47 23.17 29.86
CA ALA A 601 -45.45 24.24 30.04
C ALA A 601 -45.52 25.22 28.84
N LEU A 602 -44.44 25.33 28.05
CA LEU A 602 -44.39 26.21 26.85
C LEU A 602 -45.22 25.70 25.66
N ASP A 603 -45.66 24.44 25.67
CA ASP A 603 -46.43 23.77 24.62
C ASP A 603 -45.76 23.87 23.21
N GLY A 604 -44.43 23.91 23.19
CA GLY A 604 -43.63 24.16 22.02
C GLY A 604 -43.07 22.89 21.32
N TYR A 605 -41.89 23.00 20.77
CA TYR A 605 -41.18 21.90 20.08
C TYR A 605 -40.83 20.76 21.06
N TYR A 606 -40.45 21.09 22.30
CA TYR A 606 -40.11 20.11 23.31
C TYR A 606 -41.28 19.20 23.66
N LYS A 607 -42.45 19.77 23.92
CA LYS A 607 -43.64 18.99 24.26
C LYS A 607 -44.05 18.05 23.14
N ARG A 608 -44.02 18.54 21.87
CA ARG A 608 -44.30 17.68 20.71
C ARG A 608 -43.34 16.50 20.60
N LEU A 609 -42.04 16.71 20.93
CA LEU A 609 -41.06 15.59 20.95
C LEU A 609 -41.37 14.59 22.09
N CYS A 610 -41.77 15.06 23.27
CA CYS A 610 -42.18 14.20 24.36
C CYS A 610 -43.45 13.40 24.04
N ASP A 611 -44.47 14.05 23.45
CA ASP A 611 -45.70 13.38 23.04
C ASP A 611 -45.46 12.27 21.98
N MET A 612 -44.51 12.49 21.07
CA MET A 612 -44.12 11.46 20.08
C MET A 612 -43.32 10.30 20.69
N GLN A 613 -42.68 10.46 21.83
CA GLN A 613 -41.92 9.40 22.52
C GLN A 613 -42.73 8.64 23.60
N SER A 614 -43.91 9.11 23.94
CA SER A 614 -44.77 8.50 24.95
C SER A 614 -45.67 7.38 24.42
N PHE A 615 -45.49 6.94 23.16
CA PHE A 615 -46.20 5.83 22.53
C PHE A 615 -45.35 4.57 22.40
#